data_af6083d483a4fb4d90e1897ebfa3e447
#
_entry.id   af6083d483a4fb4d90e1897ebfa3e447
#
_cell.length_a   1.000
_cell.length_b   1.000
_cell.length_c   1.000
_cell.angle_alpha   90.00
_cell.angle_beta   90.00
_cell.angle_gamma   90.00
#
_symmetry.space_group_name_H-M   'P 1'
#
loop_
_entity.id
_entity.type
_entity.pdbx_description
1 polymer ?
#
loop_
_entity_poly.entity_id
_entity_poly.type
_entity_poly.pdbx_seq_one_letter_code
_entity_poly.pdbx_strand_id
1 'polypeptide(L)'
;MKIATTHVGSLPRSQAVVDFIFAREHKQSYDQVAFDRTMQEAVLDTVQKQVDAGISIVSDGETSKISYATYVKDRYTGFDGDGPRNAPADLKQFPSFLKRLADDGGTPQYARPMCVGDVKSKGQGELEKDIANLKGAMAATGVERGFMNAASPGVISLFLQNEYYASREKYLEALAEAMKQEYETIVASGLDLQLDCPDLALSRHMLFHDLSDEAFIKIAQSHVEALNYALQNVPQEKVRVHICWGNYEGPHICDIPMSKMFDTLMATKSRYVLFETSNPRHGHEWQVFADRKNDIPDDKILVPGVVDTTTNFVEHPELVAERLRRFSGIVGQDRVIASSDCGFGTFAGFGTVDPEIAYAKLTALSEGAQLASKAEGG
;
A
#
# COMPACT_ATOMS: atom_id res chain seq x y z
N MET A 1 10.71 20.42 -15.47
CA MET A 1 10.20 19.03 -15.70
C MET A 1 8.89 18.88 -14.97
N LYS A 2 7.91 18.05 -15.44
CA LYS A 2 6.64 17.87 -14.75
C LYS A 2 6.77 16.79 -13.68
N ILE A 3 6.34 17.06 -12.43
CA ILE A 3 6.25 16.05 -11.36
C ILE A 3 5.14 15.05 -11.74
N ALA A 4 5.46 13.77 -11.79
CA ALA A 4 4.49 12.72 -12.05
C ALA A 4 3.56 12.53 -10.84
N THR A 5 2.37 11.96 -11.08
CA THR A 5 1.32 11.76 -10.08
C THR A 5 0.94 10.29 -9.99
N THR A 6 0.74 9.80 -8.78
CA THR A 6 0.35 8.44 -8.48
C THR A 6 -0.46 8.39 -7.17
N HIS A 7 -0.73 7.20 -6.67
CA HIS A 7 -1.29 6.92 -5.36
C HIS A 7 -0.73 5.59 -4.83
N VAL A 8 -1.12 5.18 -3.61
CA VAL A 8 -0.57 3.97 -2.98
C VAL A 8 -1.19 2.67 -3.53
N GLY A 9 -2.43 2.69 -4.00
CA GLY A 9 -2.99 1.49 -4.66
C GLY A 9 -4.48 1.36 -4.52
N SER A 10 -4.98 0.98 -3.34
CA SER A 10 -6.40 0.70 -3.16
C SER A 10 -7.28 1.94 -3.33
N LEU A 11 -8.37 1.78 -4.08
CA LEU A 11 -9.37 2.82 -4.35
C LEU A 11 -10.76 2.34 -3.95
N PRO A 12 -11.73 3.26 -3.78
CA PRO A 12 -13.09 2.89 -3.41
C PRO A 12 -13.72 1.92 -4.42
N ARG A 13 -14.36 0.88 -3.91
CA ARG A 13 -15.05 -0.16 -4.69
C ARG A 13 -16.55 0.10 -4.75
N SER A 14 -17.18 -0.22 -5.88
CA SER A 14 -18.65 -0.21 -5.97
C SER A 14 -19.27 -1.32 -5.12
N GLN A 15 -20.53 -1.15 -4.71
CA GLN A 15 -21.24 -2.14 -3.91
C GLN A 15 -21.30 -3.51 -4.63
N ALA A 16 -21.49 -3.53 -5.95
CA ALA A 16 -21.52 -4.78 -6.72
C ALA A 16 -20.19 -5.56 -6.64
N VAL A 17 -19.05 -4.86 -6.66
CA VAL A 17 -17.73 -5.46 -6.46
C VAL A 17 -17.61 -6.02 -5.05
N VAL A 18 -18.01 -5.24 -4.04
CA VAL A 18 -17.99 -5.65 -2.62
C VAL A 18 -18.83 -6.90 -2.42
N ASP A 19 -20.05 -6.93 -2.94
CA ASP A 19 -20.98 -8.08 -2.82
C ASP A 19 -20.37 -9.36 -3.39
N PHE A 20 -19.73 -9.29 -4.57
CA PHE A 20 -19.05 -10.44 -5.18
C PHE A 20 -17.83 -10.90 -4.38
N ILE A 21 -17.02 -9.97 -3.87
CA ILE A 21 -15.86 -10.31 -3.03
C ILE A 21 -16.33 -11.04 -1.76
N PHE A 22 -17.37 -10.55 -1.09
CA PHE A 22 -17.90 -11.19 0.12
C PHE A 22 -18.64 -12.50 -0.17
N ALA A 23 -19.33 -12.63 -1.31
CA ALA A 23 -19.89 -13.92 -1.73
C ALA A 23 -18.78 -14.99 -1.85
N ARG A 24 -17.64 -14.64 -2.48
CA ARG A 24 -16.46 -15.51 -2.57
C ARG A 24 -15.87 -15.80 -1.18
N GLU A 25 -15.69 -14.77 -0.35
CA GLU A 25 -15.16 -14.89 1.01
C GLU A 25 -15.98 -15.85 1.87
N HIS A 26 -17.30 -15.74 1.80
CA HIS A 26 -18.22 -16.58 2.56
C HIS A 26 -18.55 -17.92 1.86
N LYS A 27 -17.85 -18.26 0.78
CA LYS A 27 -18.06 -19.49 -0.01
C LYS A 27 -19.52 -19.67 -0.48
N GLN A 28 -20.20 -18.55 -0.74
CA GLN A 28 -21.54 -18.53 -1.34
C GLN A 28 -21.45 -18.76 -2.85
N SER A 29 -22.52 -19.32 -3.45
CA SER A 29 -22.60 -19.47 -4.89
C SER A 29 -22.76 -18.12 -5.58
N TYR A 30 -22.03 -17.88 -6.64
CA TYR A 30 -22.16 -16.71 -7.51
C TYR A 30 -21.89 -17.09 -8.97
N ASP A 31 -22.37 -16.28 -9.91
CA ASP A 31 -22.08 -16.44 -11.33
C ASP A 31 -20.66 -15.95 -11.64
N GLN A 32 -19.77 -16.87 -12.01
CA GLN A 32 -18.36 -16.57 -12.30
C GLN A 32 -18.22 -15.63 -13.54
N VAL A 33 -19.08 -15.77 -14.53
CA VAL A 33 -19.06 -14.92 -15.75
C VAL A 33 -19.46 -13.50 -15.39
N ALA A 34 -20.49 -13.35 -14.55
CA ALA A 34 -20.90 -12.04 -14.04
C ALA A 34 -19.82 -11.43 -13.13
N PHE A 35 -19.17 -12.22 -12.28
CA PHE A 35 -18.02 -11.78 -11.47
C PHE A 35 -16.90 -11.21 -12.34
N ASP A 36 -16.41 -12.01 -13.31
CA ASP A 36 -15.27 -11.62 -14.16
C ASP A 36 -15.59 -10.34 -14.95
N ARG A 37 -16.81 -10.21 -15.48
CA ARG A 37 -17.28 -9.01 -16.16
C ARG A 37 -17.34 -7.80 -15.23
N THR A 38 -17.90 -7.94 -14.03
CA THR A 38 -18.00 -6.85 -13.06
C THR A 38 -16.63 -6.36 -12.63
N MET A 39 -15.65 -7.25 -12.43
CA MET A 39 -14.27 -6.87 -12.11
C MET A 39 -13.62 -6.10 -13.27
N GLN A 40 -13.80 -6.56 -14.50
CA GLN A 40 -13.27 -5.88 -15.68
C GLN A 40 -13.85 -4.46 -15.85
N GLU A 41 -15.18 -4.32 -15.75
CA GLU A 41 -15.87 -3.03 -15.85
C GLU A 41 -15.45 -2.09 -14.72
N ALA A 42 -15.32 -2.59 -13.50
CA ALA A 42 -14.90 -1.81 -12.33
C ALA A 42 -13.45 -1.33 -12.43
N VAL A 43 -12.53 -2.15 -12.94
CA VAL A 43 -11.15 -1.74 -13.17
C VAL A 43 -11.07 -0.66 -14.26
N LEU A 44 -11.85 -0.80 -15.33
CA LEU A 44 -11.92 0.23 -16.38
C LEU A 44 -12.43 1.57 -15.82
N ASP A 45 -13.53 1.57 -15.06
CA ASP A 45 -14.08 2.77 -14.41
C ASP A 45 -13.06 3.39 -13.42
N THR A 46 -12.40 2.55 -12.63
CA THR A 46 -11.38 3.00 -11.67
C THR A 46 -10.18 3.65 -12.36
N VAL A 47 -9.68 3.08 -13.46
CA VAL A 47 -8.57 3.66 -14.23
C VAL A 47 -9.01 4.95 -14.92
N GLN A 48 -10.23 4.99 -15.51
CA GLN A 48 -10.75 6.21 -16.11
C GLN A 48 -10.84 7.37 -15.11
N LYS A 49 -11.38 7.12 -13.91
CA LYS A 49 -11.45 8.14 -12.84
C LYS A 49 -10.08 8.64 -12.41
N GLN A 50 -9.07 7.76 -12.35
CA GLN A 50 -7.68 8.18 -12.08
C GLN A 50 -7.14 9.10 -13.17
N VAL A 51 -7.36 8.76 -14.44
CA VAL A 51 -6.95 9.58 -15.59
C VAL A 51 -7.67 10.93 -15.59
N ASP A 52 -8.98 10.95 -15.34
CA ASP A 52 -9.79 12.17 -15.24
C ASP A 52 -9.32 13.09 -14.10
N ALA A 53 -8.86 12.49 -12.97
CA ALA A 53 -8.24 13.22 -11.86
C ALA A 53 -6.80 13.67 -12.16
N GLY A 54 -6.22 13.33 -13.32
CA GLY A 54 -4.89 13.73 -13.74
C GLY A 54 -3.75 12.86 -13.18
N ILE A 55 -4.06 11.64 -12.73
CA ILE A 55 -3.04 10.67 -12.29
C ILE A 55 -2.33 10.09 -13.51
N SER A 56 -1.00 10.11 -13.48
CA SER A 56 -0.14 9.68 -14.61
C SER A 56 0.41 8.27 -14.48
N ILE A 57 0.38 7.68 -13.27
CA ILE A 57 0.80 6.30 -13.00
C ILE A 57 -0.34 5.64 -12.23
N VAL A 58 -1.13 4.83 -12.93
CA VAL A 58 -2.39 4.27 -12.46
C VAL A 58 -2.25 2.85 -11.91
N SER A 59 -3.28 2.38 -11.19
CA SER A 59 -3.42 0.97 -10.78
C SER A 59 -4.84 0.46 -11.02
N ASP A 60 -5.05 -0.84 -10.80
CA ASP A 60 -6.37 -1.48 -10.78
C ASP A 60 -7.22 -1.11 -9.55
N GLY A 61 -6.69 -0.30 -8.61
CA GLY A 61 -7.36 0.07 -7.37
C GLY A 61 -7.52 -1.09 -6.38
N GLU A 62 -6.79 -2.20 -6.57
CA GLU A 62 -6.95 -3.45 -5.81
C GLU A 62 -8.38 -4.00 -5.84
N THR A 63 -9.07 -3.78 -6.95
CA THR A 63 -10.52 -4.00 -7.11
C THR A 63 -10.93 -5.42 -6.75
N SER A 64 -10.16 -6.46 -7.14
CA SER A 64 -10.49 -7.88 -6.94
C SER A 64 -10.14 -8.41 -5.54
N LYS A 65 -9.36 -7.66 -4.75
CA LYS A 65 -8.79 -8.12 -3.48
C LYS A 65 -9.69 -7.80 -2.29
N ILE A 66 -9.85 -8.76 -1.37
CA ILE A 66 -10.54 -8.53 -0.09
C ILE A 66 -9.78 -7.53 0.79
N SER A 67 -8.45 -7.57 0.76
CA SER A 67 -7.53 -6.62 1.38
C SER A 67 -6.15 -6.73 0.73
N TYR A 68 -5.30 -5.73 0.94
CA TYR A 68 -3.93 -5.68 0.41
C TYR A 68 -3.00 -6.79 0.92
N ALA A 69 -3.31 -7.44 2.04
CA ALA A 69 -2.47 -8.48 2.64
C ALA A 69 -3.12 -9.86 2.64
N THR A 70 -4.41 -9.95 3.03
CA THR A 70 -5.05 -11.26 3.24
C THR A 70 -5.54 -11.93 1.97
N TYR A 71 -5.52 -11.25 0.81
CA TYR A 71 -5.80 -11.86 -0.50
C TYR A 71 -4.88 -13.07 -0.79
N VAL A 72 -3.71 -13.11 -0.14
CA VAL A 72 -2.71 -14.18 -0.27
C VAL A 72 -3.30 -15.56 0.05
N LYS A 73 -4.23 -15.65 1.01
CA LYS A 73 -4.95 -16.91 1.32
C LYS A 73 -5.70 -17.51 0.12
N ASP A 74 -6.13 -16.65 -0.82
CA ASP A 74 -6.85 -17.08 -2.01
C ASP A 74 -5.90 -17.63 -3.09
N ARG A 75 -4.68 -17.11 -3.18
CA ARG A 75 -3.66 -17.45 -4.19
C ARG A 75 -2.65 -18.52 -3.73
N TYR A 76 -2.53 -18.74 -2.42
CA TYR A 76 -1.53 -19.66 -1.84
C TYR A 76 -2.19 -20.65 -0.89
N THR A 77 -1.59 -21.85 -0.77
CA THR A 77 -1.94 -22.86 0.23
C THR A 77 -1.33 -22.53 1.59
N GLY A 78 -1.66 -23.30 2.61
CA GLY A 78 -1.06 -23.19 3.94
C GLY A 78 -1.79 -22.26 4.89
N PHE A 79 -2.89 -21.63 4.47
CA PHE A 79 -3.66 -20.67 5.28
C PHE A 79 -5.05 -21.18 5.59
N ASP A 80 -5.44 -21.23 6.89
CA ASP A 80 -6.78 -21.64 7.34
C ASP A 80 -7.13 -21.04 8.71
N GLY A 81 -8.41 -21.13 9.08
CA GLY A 81 -8.95 -20.64 10.35
C GLY A 81 -9.20 -19.13 10.36
N ASP A 82 -9.33 -18.57 11.57
CA ASP A 82 -9.50 -17.14 11.81
C ASP A 82 -8.66 -16.74 13.03
N GLY A 83 -7.56 -16.05 12.80
CA GLY A 83 -6.60 -15.64 13.80
C GLY A 83 -7.05 -14.42 14.62
N PRO A 84 -6.35 -14.10 15.71
CA PRO A 84 -6.70 -12.99 16.58
C PRO A 84 -6.58 -11.65 15.89
N ARG A 85 -7.48 -10.73 16.25
CA ARG A 85 -7.48 -9.33 15.80
C ARG A 85 -6.92 -8.45 16.90
N ASN A 86 -5.67 -8.03 16.75
CA ASN A 86 -5.03 -7.15 17.70
C ASN A 86 -5.34 -5.69 17.35
N ALA A 87 -5.88 -4.93 18.32
CA ALA A 87 -5.97 -3.49 18.18
C ALA A 87 -4.59 -2.86 18.36
N PRO A 88 -4.25 -1.80 17.59
CA PRO A 88 -3.05 -1.00 17.79
C PRO A 88 -2.90 -0.52 19.25
N ALA A 89 -1.66 -0.42 19.73
CA ALA A 89 -1.37 -0.10 21.13
C ALA A 89 -1.82 1.31 21.54
N ASP A 90 -1.82 2.25 20.61
CA ASP A 90 -2.33 3.60 20.81
C ASP A 90 -3.84 3.64 21.05
N LEU A 91 -4.63 2.86 20.28
CA LEU A 91 -6.08 2.76 20.47
C LEU A 91 -6.43 2.18 21.84
N LYS A 92 -5.64 1.24 22.37
CA LYS A 92 -5.84 0.67 23.71
C LYS A 92 -5.72 1.72 24.83
N GLN A 93 -4.99 2.82 24.59
CA GLN A 93 -4.84 3.93 25.54
C GLN A 93 -6.09 4.84 25.59
N PHE A 94 -6.98 4.73 24.59
CA PHE A 94 -8.21 5.54 24.48
C PHE A 94 -9.46 4.65 24.37
N PRO A 95 -9.86 3.93 25.43
CA PRO A 95 -10.89 2.91 25.35
C PRO A 95 -12.27 3.44 24.92
N SER A 96 -12.60 4.71 25.21
CA SER A 96 -13.83 5.35 24.74
C SER A 96 -13.82 5.58 23.22
N PHE A 97 -12.66 5.93 22.66
CA PHE A 97 -12.47 6.08 21.23
C PHE A 97 -12.53 4.73 20.52
N LEU A 98 -11.82 3.72 21.05
CA LEU A 98 -11.84 2.36 20.52
C LEU A 98 -13.28 1.79 20.49
N LYS A 99 -14.07 2.04 21.57
CA LYS A 99 -15.48 1.65 21.61
C LYS A 99 -16.30 2.33 20.50
N ARG A 100 -16.12 3.64 20.29
CA ARG A 100 -16.80 4.39 19.23
C ARG A 100 -16.48 3.82 17.84
N LEU A 101 -15.21 3.55 17.55
CA LEU A 101 -14.79 2.92 16.28
C LEU A 101 -15.44 1.56 16.07
N ALA A 102 -15.61 0.77 17.13
CA ALA A 102 -16.30 -0.52 17.07
C ALA A 102 -17.81 -0.36 16.84
N ASP A 103 -18.43 0.62 17.50
CA ASP A 103 -19.88 0.90 17.38
C ASP A 103 -20.22 1.47 15.98
N ASP A 104 -19.32 2.23 15.35
CA ASP A 104 -19.45 2.80 14.00
C ASP A 104 -19.24 1.76 12.86
N GLY A 105 -19.22 0.47 13.20
CA GLY A 105 -19.19 -0.64 12.24
C GLY A 105 -17.83 -1.31 12.08
N GLY A 106 -16.73 -0.71 12.56
CA GLY A 106 -15.39 -1.29 12.51
C GLY A 106 -14.95 -1.73 11.11
N THR A 107 -13.89 -2.55 11.03
CA THR A 107 -13.49 -3.19 9.76
C THR A 107 -14.44 -4.32 9.38
N PRO A 108 -14.76 -4.54 8.09
CA PRO A 108 -15.59 -5.65 7.64
C PRO A 108 -15.13 -6.99 8.18
N GLN A 109 -16.10 -7.87 8.44
CA GLN A 109 -15.84 -9.22 8.96
C GLN A 109 -15.42 -10.14 7.80
N TYR A 110 -14.11 -10.31 7.64
CA TYR A 110 -13.49 -11.30 6.76
C TYR A 110 -12.48 -12.14 7.55
N ALA A 111 -12.23 -13.38 7.11
CA ALA A 111 -11.32 -14.27 7.79
C ALA A 111 -9.86 -13.77 7.70
N ARG A 112 -9.16 -13.81 8.82
CA ARG A 112 -7.70 -13.60 8.91
C ARG A 112 -7.04 -14.94 9.26
N PRO A 113 -6.86 -15.84 8.29
CA PRO A 113 -6.34 -17.16 8.59
C PRO A 113 -4.92 -17.08 9.14
N MET A 114 -4.53 -18.13 9.84
CA MET A 114 -3.16 -18.35 10.28
C MET A 114 -2.44 -19.26 9.28
N CYS A 115 -1.11 -19.21 9.26
CA CYS A 115 -0.31 -20.16 8.52
C CYS A 115 -0.25 -21.50 9.27
N VAL A 116 -0.94 -22.49 8.76
CA VAL A 116 -1.10 -23.84 9.35
C VAL A 116 -0.52 -24.96 8.48
N GLY A 117 0.17 -24.61 7.39
CA GLY A 117 0.75 -25.57 6.46
C GLY A 117 1.73 -24.93 5.49
N ASP A 118 2.29 -25.73 4.59
CA ASP A 118 3.22 -25.26 3.57
C ASP A 118 2.61 -24.17 2.66
N VAL A 119 3.31 -23.03 2.57
CA VAL A 119 2.93 -21.93 1.68
C VAL A 119 3.42 -22.21 0.26
N LYS A 120 2.49 -22.49 -0.65
CA LYS A 120 2.76 -22.77 -2.07
C LYS A 120 1.73 -22.09 -2.96
N SER A 121 2.15 -21.63 -4.12
CA SER A 121 1.24 -21.02 -5.10
C SER A 121 0.18 -22.04 -5.55
N LYS A 122 -1.07 -21.59 -5.67
CA LYS A 122 -2.19 -22.32 -6.29
C LYS A 122 -2.25 -22.12 -7.81
N GLY A 123 -1.28 -21.39 -8.38
CA GLY A 123 -1.24 -20.98 -9.77
C GLY A 123 -1.38 -19.47 -9.93
N GLN A 124 -1.17 -18.96 -11.16
CA GLN A 124 -1.15 -17.53 -11.45
C GLN A 124 -2.45 -17.00 -12.08
N GLY A 125 -3.47 -17.85 -12.26
CA GLY A 125 -4.67 -17.48 -13.05
C GLY A 125 -5.41 -16.25 -12.54
N GLU A 126 -5.55 -16.07 -11.22
CA GLU A 126 -6.19 -14.87 -10.67
C GLU A 126 -5.31 -13.61 -10.88
N LEU A 127 -4.00 -13.72 -10.72
CA LEU A 127 -3.08 -12.63 -11.00
C LEU A 127 -3.08 -12.24 -12.48
N GLU A 128 -3.08 -13.23 -13.38
CA GLU A 128 -3.13 -12.99 -14.83
C GLU A 128 -4.42 -12.28 -15.25
N LYS A 129 -5.56 -12.59 -14.62
CA LYS A 129 -6.82 -11.85 -14.83
C LYS A 129 -6.72 -10.40 -14.37
N ASP A 130 -6.17 -10.15 -13.17
CA ASP A 130 -5.97 -8.81 -12.65
C ASP A 130 -5.06 -7.99 -13.57
N ILE A 131 -3.95 -8.56 -14.02
CA ILE A 131 -3.03 -7.95 -14.99
C ILE A 131 -3.75 -7.64 -16.31
N ALA A 132 -4.54 -8.59 -16.83
CA ALA A 132 -5.28 -8.40 -18.09
C ALA A 132 -6.32 -7.27 -17.96
N ASN A 133 -7.06 -7.20 -16.86
CA ASN A 133 -8.03 -6.14 -16.59
C ASN A 133 -7.35 -4.77 -16.54
N LEU A 134 -6.25 -4.62 -15.79
CA LEU A 134 -5.52 -3.35 -15.72
C LEU A 134 -4.95 -2.94 -17.07
N LYS A 135 -4.29 -3.84 -17.78
CA LYS A 135 -3.72 -3.55 -19.12
C LYS A 135 -4.82 -3.20 -20.15
N GLY A 136 -5.96 -3.88 -20.10
CA GLY A 136 -7.13 -3.56 -20.92
C GLY A 136 -7.67 -2.15 -20.65
N ALA A 137 -7.77 -1.78 -19.36
CA ALA A 137 -8.19 -0.44 -18.95
C ALA A 137 -7.17 0.64 -19.34
N MET A 138 -5.88 0.38 -19.18
CA MET A 138 -4.80 1.29 -19.61
C MET A 138 -4.85 1.52 -21.13
N ALA A 139 -5.04 0.47 -21.91
CA ALA A 139 -5.16 0.59 -23.38
C ALA A 139 -6.41 1.39 -23.78
N ALA A 140 -7.53 1.19 -23.10
CA ALA A 140 -8.79 1.91 -23.38
C ALA A 140 -8.70 3.41 -23.03
N THR A 141 -7.95 3.77 -21.98
CA THR A 141 -7.81 5.16 -21.52
C THR A 141 -6.58 5.87 -22.07
N GLY A 142 -5.69 5.16 -22.76
CA GLY A 142 -4.48 5.72 -23.35
C GLY A 142 -3.38 6.06 -22.33
N VAL A 143 -3.49 5.62 -21.07
CA VAL A 143 -2.45 5.83 -20.07
C VAL A 143 -1.32 4.79 -20.25
N GLU A 144 -0.07 5.25 -20.25
CA GLU A 144 1.10 4.40 -20.58
C GLU A 144 1.74 3.73 -19.38
N ARG A 145 1.62 4.32 -18.17
CA ARG A 145 2.27 3.83 -16.97
C ARG A 145 1.27 3.31 -15.96
N GLY A 146 1.52 2.10 -15.47
CA GLY A 146 0.71 1.47 -14.44
C GLY A 146 1.55 0.66 -13.46
N PHE A 147 1.00 0.41 -12.29
CA PHE A 147 1.58 -0.46 -11.27
C PHE A 147 0.52 -1.42 -10.71
N MET A 148 1.01 -2.50 -10.13
CA MET A 148 0.17 -3.46 -9.41
C MET A 148 0.75 -3.71 -8.02
N ASN A 149 -0.13 -3.72 -7.01
CA ASN A 149 0.25 -3.99 -5.64
C ASN A 149 0.43 -5.50 -5.39
N ALA A 150 1.41 -5.84 -4.57
CA ALA A 150 1.55 -7.14 -3.97
C ALA A 150 1.95 -7.03 -2.48
N ALA A 151 1.60 -8.03 -1.69
CA ALA A 151 1.98 -8.08 -0.28
C ALA A 151 3.47 -8.41 -0.13
N SER A 152 4.16 -7.75 0.81
CA SER A 152 5.52 -8.13 1.20
C SER A 152 5.51 -9.41 2.04
N PRO A 153 6.61 -10.19 2.10
CA PRO A 153 6.71 -11.32 3.04
C PRO A 153 6.47 -10.90 4.49
N GLY A 154 6.95 -9.73 4.87
CA GLY A 154 6.77 -9.16 6.21
C GLY A 154 5.30 -8.86 6.52
N VAL A 155 4.56 -8.23 5.60
CA VAL A 155 3.13 -7.93 5.83
C VAL A 155 2.27 -9.19 5.89
N ILE A 156 2.61 -10.21 5.09
CA ILE A 156 1.92 -11.50 5.18
C ILE A 156 2.13 -12.08 6.59
N SER A 157 3.36 -12.08 7.09
CA SER A 157 3.69 -12.61 8.42
C SER A 157 3.02 -11.81 9.57
N LEU A 158 2.74 -10.53 9.36
CA LEU A 158 2.04 -9.66 10.31
C LEU A 158 0.56 -10.04 10.45
N PHE A 159 -0.12 -10.27 9.33
CA PHE A 159 -1.58 -10.49 9.30
C PHE A 159 -1.98 -11.96 9.28
N LEU A 160 -1.14 -12.86 8.75
CA LEU A 160 -1.35 -14.30 8.67
C LEU A 160 -0.28 -14.98 9.54
N GLN A 161 -0.53 -15.01 10.87
CA GLN A 161 0.46 -15.42 11.86
C GLN A 161 0.88 -16.88 11.71
N ASN A 162 2.13 -17.19 12.08
CA ASN A 162 2.72 -18.52 11.93
C ASN A 162 2.30 -19.47 13.05
N GLU A 163 1.72 -20.61 12.67
CA GLU A 163 1.42 -21.76 13.55
C GLU A 163 2.04 -23.06 13.00
N TYR A 164 2.81 -23.00 11.91
CA TYR A 164 3.32 -24.18 11.22
C TYR A 164 4.85 -24.28 11.18
N TYR A 165 5.52 -23.19 10.75
CA TYR A 165 6.98 -23.19 10.63
C TYR A 165 7.65 -23.11 12.01
N ALA A 166 8.81 -23.76 12.15
CA ALA A 166 9.53 -23.88 13.42
C ALA A 166 9.99 -22.55 14.02
N SER A 167 10.16 -21.51 13.21
CA SER A 167 10.49 -20.16 13.66
C SER A 167 9.91 -19.12 12.71
N ARG A 168 9.93 -17.85 13.14
CA ARG A 168 9.53 -16.72 12.35
C ARG A 168 10.41 -16.54 11.11
N GLU A 169 11.72 -16.75 11.25
CA GLU A 169 12.66 -16.65 10.14
C GLU A 169 12.35 -17.69 9.07
N LYS A 170 12.06 -18.94 9.48
CA LYS A 170 11.66 -20.00 8.54
C LYS A 170 10.35 -19.69 7.82
N TYR A 171 9.43 -19.03 8.49
CA TYR A 171 8.20 -18.59 7.86
C TYR A 171 8.47 -17.45 6.86
N LEU A 172 9.27 -16.46 7.22
CA LEU A 172 9.66 -15.37 6.29
C LEU A 172 10.40 -15.91 5.06
N GLU A 173 11.32 -16.87 5.23
CA GLU A 173 12.01 -17.53 4.11
C GLU A 173 11.00 -18.20 3.16
N ALA A 174 10.02 -18.93 3.70
CA ALA A 174 9.00 -19.62 2.91
C ALA A 174 8.09 -18.61 2.17
N LEU A 175 7.69 -17.53 2.83
CA LEU A 175 6.90 -16.46 2.21
C LEU A 175 7.69 -15.76 1.10
N ALA A 176 8.95 -15.42 1.35
CA ALA A 176 9.80 -14.79 0.37
C ALA A 176 9.99 -15.65 -0.88
N GLU A 177 10.16 -16.97 -0.71
CA GLU A 177 10.25 -17.90 -1.84
C GLU A 177 8.93 -18.00 -2.60
N ALA A 178 7.80 -18.10 -1.90
CA ALA A 178 6.48 -18.21 -2.51
C ALA A 178 6.10 -16.98 -3.34
N MET A 179 6.44 -15.77 -2.87
CA MET A 179 6.04 -14.51 -3.52
C MET A 179 6.87 -14.16 -4.77
N LYS A 180 8.04 -14.76 -4.99
CA LYS A 180 8.89 -14.48 -6.16
C LYS A 180 8.12 -14.53 -7.48
N GLN A 181 7.36 -15.60 -7.68
CA GLN A 181 6.65 -15.80 -8.95
C GLN A 181 5.60 -14.71 -9.20
N GLU A 182 4.87 -14.27 -8.17
CA GLU A 182 3.91 -13.16 -8.29
C GLU A 182 4.63 -11.87 -8.70
N TYR A 183 5.74 -11.53 -8.05
CA TYR A 183 6.51 -10.32 -8.34
C TYR A 183 7.09 -10.32 -9.76
N GLU A 184 7.69 -11.44 -10.15
CA GLU A 184 8.26 -11.61 -11.50
C GLU A 184 7.16 -11.55 -12.57
N THR A 185 5.98 -12.14 -12.34
CA THR A 185 4.85 -12.12 -13.28
C THR A 185 4.31 -10.70 -13.48
N ILE A 186 4.16 -9.92 -12.40
CA ILE A 186 3.73 -8.52 -12.49
C ILE A 186 4.71 -7.73 -13.37
N VAL A 187 6.01 -7.81 -13.08
CA VAL A 187 7.03 -7.03 -13.80
C VAL A 187 7.20 -7.50 -15.24
N ALA A 188 7.14 -8.81 -15.50
CA ALA A 188 7.18 -9.38 -16.85
C ALA A 188 6.01 -8.92 -17.72
N SER A 189 4.88 -8.53 -17.13
CA SER A 189 3.74 -7.95 -17.85
C SER A 189 3.96 -6.51 -18.35
N GLY A 190 5.04 -5.85 -17.89
CA GLY A 190 5.40 -4.45 -18.19
C GLY A 190 4.98 -3.44 -17.12
N LEU A 191 4.24 -3.87 -16.10
CA LEU A 191 3.81 -3.02 -14.97
C LEU A 191 4.96 -2.80 -13.98
N ASP A 192 4.87 -1.73 -13.19
CA ASP A 192 5.70 -1.56 -12.01
C ASP A 192 5.09 -2.38 -10.85
N LEU A 193 5.94 -2.96 -10.00
CA LEU A 193 5.54 -3.72 -8.83
C LEU A 193 5.55 -2.81 -7.60
N GLN A 194 4.41 -2.66 -6.91
CA GLN A 194 4.38 -2.00 -5.62
C GLN A 194 4.23 -3.01 -4.49
N LEU A 195 5.05 -2.86 -3.46
CA LEU A 195 5.07 -3.71 -2.28
C LEU A 195 4.64 -2.90 -1.06
N ASP A 196 3.53 -3.32 -0.46
CA ASP A 196 3.05 -2.71 0.77
C ASP A 196 3.75 -3.34 1.96
N CYS A 197 4.47 -2.51 2.72
CA CYS A 197 5.34 -2.91 3.82
C CYS A 197 4.97 -2.22 5.14
N PRO A 198 3.72 -2.29 5.64
CA PRO A 198 3.37 -1.78 6.96
C PRO A 198 4.06 -2.58 8.07
N ASP A 199 4.58 -3.75 7.77
CA ASP A 199 5.43 -4.53 8.66
C ASP A 199 6.71 -3.78 9.07
N LEU A 200 7.16 -2.80 8.31
CA LEU A 200 8.32 -1.98 8.65
C LEU A 200 8.01 -0.89 9.69
N ALA A 201 6.75 -0.49 9.87
CA ALA A 201 6.38 0.56 10.80
C ALA A 201 5.17 0.20 11.68
N LEU A 202 3.99 -0.07 11.09
CA LEU A 202 2.77 -0.41 11.81
C LEU A 202 2.96 -1.58 12.78
N SER A 203 3.74 -2.59 12.41
CA SER A 203 3.95 -3.77 13.24
C SER A 203 4.60 -3.44 14.59
N ARG A 204 5.31 -2.30 14.72
CA ARG A 204 5.90 -1.80 15.95
C ARG A 204 4.88 -1.71 17.08
N HIS A 205 3.73 -1.12 16.82
CA HIS A 205 2.70 -0.94 17.83
C HIS A 205 1.57 -1.99 17.79
N MET A 206 1.52 -2.84 16.75
CA MET A 206 0.55 -3.93 16.69
C MET A 206 1.04 -5.22 17.37
N LEU A 207 2.28 -5.66 17.08
CA LEU A 207 2.83 -6.94 17.58
C LEU A 207 4.06 -6.78 18.48
N PHE A 208 4.82 -5.69 18.31
CA PHE A 208 6.13 -5.53 18.94
C PHE A 208 6.19 -4.34 19.91
N HIS A 209 5.04 -3.94 20.45
CA HIS A 209 4.94 -2.78 21.34
C HIS A 209 5.73 -2.93 22.65
N ASP A 210 6.01 -4.16 23.08
CA ASP A 210 6.80 -4.45 24.30
C ASP A 210 8.32 -4.46 24.06
N LEU A 211 8.77 -4.38 22.80
CA LEU A 211 10.19 -4.35 22.47
C LEU A 211 10.77 -2.93 22.53
N SER A 212 12.10 -2.82 22.66
CA SER A 212 12.78 -1.55 22.38
C SER A 212 12.75 -1.25 20.88
N ASP A 213 12.94 0.02 20.51
CA ASP A 213 13.00 0.40 19.09
C ASP A 213 14.20 -0.29 18.39
N GLU A 214 15.34 -0.45 19.05
CA GLU A 214 16.52 -1.14 18.50
C GLU A 214 16.23 -2.63 18.22
N ALA A 215 15.46 -3.28 19.10
CA ALA A 215 15.04 -4.66 18.89
C ALA A 215 14.04 -4.77 17.73
N PHE A 216 13.11 -3.82 17.62
CA PHE A 216 12.17 -3.76 16.51
C PHE A 216 12.87 -3.49 15.17
N ILE A 217 13.82 -2.55 15.13
CA ILE A 217 14.59 -2.23 13.89
C ILE A 217 15.28 -3.49 13.35
N LYS A 218 15.85 -4.35 14.21
CA LYS A 218 16.43 -5.63 13.76
C LYS A 218 15.40 -6.54 13.12
N ILE A 219 14.17 -6.55 13.63
CA ILE A 219 13.07 -7.30 13.03
C ILE A 219 12.71 -6.71 11.66
N ALA A 220 12.55 -5.39 11.56
CA ALA A 220 12.27 -4.72 10.30
C ALA A 220 13.38 -4.94 9.27
N GLN A 221 14.65 -4.95 9.69
CA GLN A 221 15.79 -5.30 8.82
C GLN A 221 15.68 -6.73 8.28
N SER A 222 15.31 -7.72 9.12
CA SER A 222 15.09 -9.09 8.65
C SER A 222 13.94 -9.20 7.64
N HIS A 223 12.91 -8.36 7.77
CA HIS A 223 11.84 -8.25 6.77
C HIS A 223 12.34 -7.69 5.45
N VAL A 224 13.19 -6.65 5.50
CA VAL A 224 13.83 -6.09 4.29
C VAL A 224 14.75 -7.11 3.62
N GLU A 225 15.52 -7.90 4.38
CA GLU A 225 16.35 -8.99 3.83
C GLU A 225 15.49 -10.02 3.09
N ALA A 226 14.39 -10.47 3.70
CA ALA A 226 13.45 -11.39 3.07
C ALA A 226 12.79 -10.80 1.81
N LEU A 227 12.42 -9.52 1.85
CA LEU A 227 11.88 -8.81 0.71
C LEU A 227 12.91 -8.69 -0.43
N ASN A 228 14.13 -8.28 -0.13
CA ASN A 228 15.21 -8.15 -1.10
C ASN A 228 15.58 -9.51 -1.74
N TYR A 229 15.49 -10.60 -0.96
CA TYR A 229 15.64 -11.96 -1.48
C TYR A 229 14.50 -12.32 -2.46
N ALA A 230 13.26 -12.01 -2.12
CA ALA A 230 12.12 -12.24 -3.02
C ALA A 230 12.23 -11.43 -4.33
N LEU A 231 12.91 -10.28 -4.28
CA LEU A 231 13.13 -9.39 -5.42
C LEU A 231 14.41 -9.69 -6.23
N GLN A 232 15.14 -10.79 -5.94
CA GLN A 232 16.47 -11.02 -6.54
C GLN A 232 16.49 -10.96 -8.08
N ASN A 233 15.42 -11.44 -8.74
CA ASN A 233 15.26 -11.47 -10.19
C ASN A 233 14.44 -10.28 -10.74
N VAL A 234 13.99 -9.37 -9.90
CA VAL A 234 13.19 -8.20 -10.30
C VAL A 234 14.10 -6.99 -10.48
N PRO A 235 14.04 -6.28 -11.62
CA PRO A 235 14.80 -5.05 -11.83
C PRO A 235 14.37 -3.98 -10.81
N GLN A 236 15.33 -3.37 -10.13
CA GLN A 236 15.08 -2.40 -9.06
C GLN A 236 14.27 -1.18 -9.55
N GLU A 237 14.47 -0.76 -10.79
CA GLU A 237 13.77 0.36 -11.44
C GLU A 237 12.27 0.11 -11.64
N LYS A 238 11.83 -1.13 -11.44
CA LYS A 238 10.41 -1.54 -11.52
C LYS A 238 9.75 -1.69 -10.15
N VAL A 239 10.50 -1.50 -9.06
CA VAL A 239 10.04 -1.77 -7.70
C VAL A 239 9.71 -0.47 -6.97
N ARG A 240 8.53 -0.44 -6.37
CA ARG A 240 7.99 0.59 -5.49
C ARG A 240 7.77 -0.05 -4.11
N VAL A 241 8.26 0.56 -3.05
CA VAL A 241 8.04 0.11 -1.66
C VAL A 241 7.30 1.20 -0.90
N HIS A 242 6.21 0.84 -0.25
CA HIS A 242 5.39 1.71 0.59
C HIS A 242 5.53 1.29 2.05
N ILE A 243 6.05 2.20 2.89
CA ILE A 243 6.04 2.06 4.35
C ILE A 243 4.81 2.76 4.91
N CYS A 244 4.13 2.12 5.89
CA CYS A 244 2.87 2.61 6.44
C CYS A 244 2.83 2.43 7.96
N TRP A 245 2.26 3.40 8.66
CA TRP A 245 2.03 3.35 10.11
C TRP A 245 0.62 2.92 10.49
N GLY A 246 -0.25 2.72 9.50
CA GLY A 246 -1.64 2.31 9.68
C GLY A 246 -2.63 3.31 9.10
N ASN A 247 -3.48 2.85 8.20
CA ASN A 247 -4.47 3.69 7.51
C ASN A 247 -5.79 3.74 8.32
N TYR A 248 -5.78 4.41 9.45
CA TYR A 248 -6.95 4.64 10.30
C TYR A 248 -6.91 6.03 10.92
N GLU A 249 -8.05 6.66 11.09
CA GLU A 249 -8.16 7.89 11.87
C GLU A 249 -7.99 7.55 13.35
N GLY A 250 -6.84 7.91 13.90
CA GLY A 250 -6.49 7.56 15.28
C GLY A 250 -5.39 8.42 15.87
N PRO A 251 -5.01 8.14 17.14
CA PRO A 251 -4.03 8.96 17.86
C PRO A 251 -2.61 8.89 17.30
N HIS A 252 -2.20 7.74 16.76
CA HIS A 252 -0.86 7.47 16.20
C HIS A 252 0.31 7.82 17.13
N ILE A 253 0.08 7.83 18.47
CA ILE A 253 1.09 8.23 19.46
C ILE A 253 2.15 7.16 19.74
N CYS A 254 1.93 5.94 19.25
CA CYS A 254 2.85 4.81 19.40
C CYS A 254 3.65 4.53 18.11
N ASP A 255 3.54 5.35 17.11
CA ASP A 255 4.26 5.19 15.86
C ASP A 255 5.77 5.36 16.06
N ILE A 256 6.55 4.46 15.46
CA ILE A 256 7.99 4.62 15.40
C ILE A 256 8.33 5.76 14.42
N PRO A 257 9.19 6.72 14.81
CA PRO A 257 9.47 7.86 13.92
C PRO A 257 10.29 7.44 12.69
N MET A 258 10.09 8.14 11.57
CA MET A 258 10.84 7.95 10.32
C MET A 258 12.35 8.03 10.54
N SER A 259 12.81 8.87 11.45
CA SER A 259 14.24 9.01 11.77
C SER A 259 14.91 7.70 12.20
N LYS A 260 14.15 6.77 12.79
CA LYS A 260 14.62 5.42 13.16
C LYS A 260 14.46 4.41 12.03
N MET A 261 13.53 4.63 11.10
CA MET A 261 13.23 3.71 10.00
C MET A 261 13.91 4.08 8.69
N PHE A 262 14.52 5.26 8.61
CA PHE A 262 15.11 5.80 7.39
C PHE A 262 16.12 4.81 6.74
N ASP A 263 17.09 4.30 7.50
CA ASP A 263 18.09 3.37 6.97
C ASP A 263 17.47 2.06 6.50
N THR A 264 16.49 1.55 7.24
CA THR A 264 15.74 0.34 6.88
C THR A 264 14.98 0.52 5.58
N LEU A 265 14.33 1.68 5.39
CA LEU A 265 13.62 2.02 4.16
C LEU A 265 14.58 2.17 2.97
N MET A 266 15.70 2.88 3.16
CA MET A 266 16.71 3.07 2.11
C MET A 266 17.40 1.77 1.70
N ALA A 267 17.47 0.77 2.58
CA ALA A 267 18.06 -0.56 2.30
C ALA A 267 17.18 -1.47 1.42
N THR A 268 15.94 -1.10 1.15
CA THR A 268 15.05 -1.88 0.26
C THR A 268 15.56 -1.87 -1.19
N LYS A 269 15.48 -3.00 -1.89
CA LYS A 269 15.78 -3.11 -3.32
C LYS A 269 14.65 -2.51 -4.16
N SER A 270 14.43 -1.21 -4.02
CA SER A 270 13.40 -0.45 -4.72
C SER A 270 13.98 0.82 -5.31
N ARG A 271 13.44 1.29 -6.43
CA ARG A 271 13.71 2.63 -6.95
C ARG A 271 12.80 3.66 -6.29
N TYR A 272 11.53 3.34 -6.10
CA TYR A 272 10.52 4.25 -5.59
C TYR A 272 10.24 3.94 -4.13
N VAL A 273 10.35 4.94 -3.26
CA VAL A 273 10.05 4.83 -1.83
C VAL A 273 8.88 5.73 -1.48
N LEU A 274 7.76 5.10 -1.07
CA LEU A 274 6.51 5.76 -0.74
C LEU A 274 6.36 5.83 0.79
N PHE A 275 5.96 6.98 1.31
CA PHE A 275 5.82 7.21 2.75
C PHE A 275 4.85 8.34 3.05
N GLU A 276 4.26 8.32 4.24
CA GLU A 276 3.27 9.29 4.69
C GLU A 276 3.92 10.63 5.07
N THR A 277 3.36 11.75 4.60
CA THR A 277 3.77 13.11 5.02
C THR A 277 2.62 14.12 5.02
N SER A 278 1.39 13.66 4.80
CA SER A 278 0.23 14.54 4.71
C SER A 278 -0.55 14.62 6.02
N ASN A 279 -0.66 13.50 6.75
CA ASN A 279 -1.37 13.48 8.00
C ASN A 279 -0.63 14.27 9.11
N PRO A 280 -1.35 14.78 10.14
CA PRO A 280 -0.77 15.62 11.18
C PRO A 280 0.36 14.96 11.99
N ARG A 281 0.39 13.61 12.04
CA ARG A 281 1.39 12.89 12.82
C ARG A 281 2.74 12.84 12.14
N HIS A 282 2.75 12.66 10.80
CA HIS A 282 3.97 12.48 10.00
C HIS A 282 4.35 13.71 9.15
N GLY A 283 3.51 14.73 9.11
CA GLY A 283 3.71 15.94 8.29
C GLY A 283 4.99 16.73 8.57
N HIS A 284 5.66 16.52 9.69
CA HIS A 284 6.93 17.14 10.05
C HIS A 284 8.16 16.31 9.61
N GLU A 285 7.98 15.03 9.26
CA GLU A 285 9.09 14.09 9.05
C GLU A 285 9.84 14.29 7.72
N TRP A 286 9.40 15.20 6.85
CA TRP A 286 10.20 15.66 5.72
C TRP A 286 11.58 16.19 6.15
N GLN A 287 11.71 16.68 7.39
CA GLN A 287 12.95 17.17 7.97
C GLN A 287 14.01 16.05 8.07
N VAL A 288 13.60 14.81 8.34
CA VAL A 288 14.51 13.64 8.36
C VAL A 288 15.20 13.47 7.00
N PHE A 289 14.46 13.63 5.91
CA PHE A 289 15.02 13.55 4.56
C PHE A 289 15.92 14.74 4.25
N ALA A 290 15.59 15.94 4.74
CA ALA A 290 16.42 17.14 4.58
C ALA A 290 17.74 17.02 5.33
N ASP A 291 17.71 16.58 6.59
CA ASP A 291 18.89 16.40 7.43
C ASP A 291 19.81 15.28 6.90
N ARG A 292 19.23 14.27 6.30
CA ARG A 292 19.91 13.08 5.78
C ARG A 292 20.00 13.04 4.25
N LYS A 293 19.92 14.18 3.57
CA LYS A 293 19.90 14.25 2.10
C LYS A 293 21.08 13.55 1.42
N ASN A 294 22.25 13.55 2.05
CA ASN A 294 23.46 12.93 1.52
C ASN A 294 23.46 11.39 1.70
N ASP A 295 22.55 10.85 2.50
CA ASP A 295 22.39 9.42 2.75
C ASP A 295 21.29 8.81 1.84
N ILE A 296 20.59 9.65 1.07
CA ILE A 296 19.58 9.19 0.10
C ILE A 296 20.32 8.70 -1.16
N PRO A 297 20.26 7.39 -1.50
CA PRO A 297 20.93 6.88 -2.70
C PRO A 297 20.46 7.61 -3.97
N ASP A 298 21.38 7.85 -4.90
CA ASP A 298 21.11 8.64 -6.12
C ASP A 298 20.05 8.01 -7.03
N ASP A 299 19.90 6.70 -6.97
CA ASP A 299 18.93 5.93 -7.75
C ASP A 299 17.51 5.92 -7.12
N LYS A 300 17.36 6.39 -5.87
CA LYS A 300 16.05 6.49 -5.22
C LYS A 300 15.23 7.67 -5.73
N ILE A 301 13.95 7.44 -5.93
CA ILE A 301 12.93 8.45 -6.18
C ILE A 301 12.03 8.52 -4.95
N LEU A 302 11.88 9.70 -4.38
CA LEU A 302 11.00 9.93 -3.24
C LEU A 302 9.56 10.11 -3.73
N VAL A 303 8.64 9.40 -3.09
CA VAL A 303 7.22 9.42 -3.42
C VAL A 303 6.41 9.79 -2.16
N PRO A 304 6.51 11.06 -1.72
CA PRO A 304 5.81 11.49 -0.52
C PRO A 304 4.29 11.46 -0.70
N GLY A 305 3.57 11.03 0.33
CA GLY A 305 2.16 11.26 0.47
C GLY A 305 1.89 12.76 0.70
N VAL A 306 1.13 13.40 -0.18
CA VAL A 306 0.81 14.83 -0.13
C VAL A 306 -0.68 15.11 0.04
N VAL A 307 -1.50 14.04 0.06
CA VAL A 307 -2.90 14.05 0.44
C VAL A 307 -3.15 12.93 1.47
N ASP A 308 -3.87 13.25 2.53
CA ASP A 308 -4.26 12.33 3.59
C ASP A 308 -5.36 11.37 3.10
N THR A 309 -5.38 10.15 3.62
CA THR A 309 -6.34 9.10 3.23
C THR A 309 -7.27 8.68 4.37
N THR A 310 -7.26 9.41 5.49
CA THR A 310 -8.06 9.10 6.68
C THR A 310 -9.15 10.12 6.98
N THR A 311 -9.11 11.30 6.32
CA THR A 311 -10.09 12.37 6.53
C THR A 311 -10.73 12.84 5.21
N ASN A 312 -11.93 13.42 5.33
CA ASN A 312 -12.70 13.94 4.19
C ASN A 312 -12.35 15.38 3.81
N PHE A 313 -11.29 15.98 4.37
CA PHE A 313 -10.78 17.26 3.88
C PHE A 313 -10.10 17.05 2.52
N VAL A 314 -10.52 17.80 1.50
CA VAL A 314 -9.78 17.89 0.24
C VAL A 314 -8.68 18.93 0.42
N GLU A 315 -7.44 18.55 0.23
CA GLU A 315 -6.28 19.43 0.38
C GLU A 315 -6.31 20.52 -0.69
N HIS A 316 -5.95 21.75 -0.27
CA HIS A 316 -5.79 22.83 -1.24
C HIS A 316 -4.57 22.55 -2.13
N PRO A 317 -4.65 22.72 -3.47
CA PRO A 317 -3.53 22.44 -4.38
C PRO A 317 -2.23 23.20 -4.03
N GLU A 318 -2.29 24.40 -3.48
CA GLU A 318 -1.10 25.11 -3.00
C GLU A 318 -0.41 24.42 -1.82
N LEU A 319 -1.17 23.80 -0.89
CA LEU A 319 -0.60 23.01 0.20
C LEU A 319 0.11 21.76 -0.34
N VAL A 320 -0.50 21.10 -1.32
CA VAL A 320 0.13 19.96 -2.03
C VAL A 320 1.43 20.42 -2.71
N ALA A 321 1.40 21.55 -3.41
CA ALA A 321 2.57 22.12 -4.07
C ALA A 321 3.69 22.49 -3.06
N GLU A 322 3.35 23.07 -1.91
CA GLU A 322 4.29 23.35 -0.85
C GLU A 322 5.00 22.10 -0.34
N ARG A 323 4.23 21.03 -0.07
CA ARG A 323 4.77 19.73 0.35
C ARG A 323 5.74 19.16 -0.69
N LEU A 324 5.39 19.19 -1.98
CA LEU A 324 6.24 18.71 -3.06
C LEU A 324 7.52 19.52 -3.22
N ARG A 325 7.46 20.85 -3.10
CA ARG A 325 8.64 21.73 -3.20
C ARG A 325 9.66 21.44 -2.10
N ARG A 326 9.23 21.05 -0.89
CA ARG A 326 10.14 20.61 0.19
C ARG A 326 11.01 19.44 -0.28
N PHE A 327 10.41 18.39 -0.83
CA PHE A 327 11.16 17.22 -1.31
C PHE A 327 11.96 17.51 -2.58
N SER A 328 11.43 18.33 -3.49
CA SER A 328 12.18 18.79 -4.68
C SER A 328 13.43 19.59 -4.30
N GLY A 329 13.40 20.35 -3.22
CA GLY A 329 14.57 21.05 -2.68
C GLY A 329 15.61 20.12 -2.05
N ILE A 330 15.22 18.89 -1.68
CA ILE A 330 16.12 17.91 -1.07
C ILE A 330 16.85 17.08 -2.15
N VAL A 331 16.11 16.50 -3.10
CA VAL A 331 16.65 15.51 -4.07
C VAL A 331 16.59 15.97 -5.53
N GLY A 332 16.04 17.14 -5.81
CA GLY A 332 15.73 17.58 -7.18
C GLY A 332 14.32 17.15 -7.62
N GLN A 333 13.69 17.95 -8.47
CA GLN A 333 12.32 17.76 -8.92
C GLN A 333 12.13 16.46 -9.74
N ASP A 334 13.16 16.03 -10.46
CA ASP A 334 13.20 14.81 -11.27
C ASP A 334 13.20 13.52 -10.43
N ARG A 335 13.49 13.65 -9.14
CA ARG A 335 13.48 12.53 -8.16
C ARG A 335 12.30 12.58 -7.20
N VAL A 336 11.21 13.29 -7.57
CA VAL A 336 9.98 13.38 -6.76
C VAL A 336 8.76 13.00 -7.59
N ILE A 337 7.88 12.18 -7.00
CA ILE A 337 6.55 11.83 -7.54
C ILE A 337 5.51 12.13 -6.46
N ALA A 338 4.41 12.78 -6.83
CA ALA A 338 3.31 13.06 -5.92
C ALA A 338 2.44 11.83 -5.68
N SER A 339 2.13 11.50 -4.41
CA SER A 339 1.29 10.36 -4.03
C SER A 339 0.30 10.71 -2.90
N SER A 340 -0.63 9.79 -2.63
CA SER A 340 -1.39 9.78 -1.38
C SER A 340 -0.57 9.17 -0.24
N ASP A 341 -0.94 9.45 1.02
CA ASP A 341 -0.29 8.85 2.21
C ASP A 341 -0.43 7.33 2.21
N CYS A 342 -1.63 6.84 1.93
CA CYS A 342 -1.98 5.42 1.87
C CYS A 342 -3.02 5.17 0.77
N GLY A 343 -3.67 4.00 0.78
CA GLY A 343 -4.81 3.70 -0.09
C GLY A 343 -6.14 4.26 0.45
N PHE A 344 -7.11 4.49 -0.43
CA PHE A 344 -8.47 4.96 -0.06
C PHE A 344 -9.46 3.83 0.18
N GLY A 345 -9.11 2.59 -0.12
CA GLY A 345 -9.98 1.43 -0.01
C GLY A 345 -9.25 0.17 0.50
N THR A 346 -8.55 0.29 1.61
CA THR A 346 -7.66 -0.73 2.21
C THR A 346 -8.32 -2.10 2.35
N PHE A 347 -9.61 -2.14 2.72
CA PHE A 347 -10.41 -3.36 2.84
C PHE A 347 -11.67 -3.25 1.97
N ALA A 348 -12.11 -4.35 1.36
CA ALA A 348 -13.37 -4.37 0.63
C ALA A 348 -14.54 -4.01 1.57
N GLY A 349 -15.41 -3.11 1.13
CA GLY A 349 -16.56 -2.65 1.92
C GLY A 349 -16.23 -1.72 3.09
N PHE A 350 -14.98 -1.23 3.18
CA PHE A 350 -14.58 -0.27 4.21
C PHE A 350 -13.71 0.84 3.62
N GLY A 351 -14.06 2.07 3.92
CA GLY A 351 -13.28 3.27 3.61
C GLY A 351 -13.66 4.39 4.55
N THR A 352 -12.68 5.13 5.08
CA THR A 352 -12.90 6.30 5.95
C THR A 352 -13.22 7.55 5.13
N VAL A 353 -12.74 7.59 3.88
CA VAL A 353 -12.96 8.70 2.95
C VAL A 353 -14.09 8.32 1.99
N ASP A 354 -15.04 9.25 1.80
CA ASP A 354 -16.12 9.09 0.83
C ASP A 354 -15.54 8.87 -0.59
N PRO A 355 -16.13 7.95 -1.39
CA PRO A 355 -15.62 7.64 -2.72
C PRO A 355 -15.45 8.85 -3.66
N GLU A 356 -16.37 9.80 -3.66
CA GLU A 356 -16.29 11.00 -4.51
C GLU A 356 -15.19 11.95 -3.99
N ILE A 357 -15.04 12.04 -2.67
CA ILE A 357 -13.99 12.85 -2.04
C ILE A 357 -12.61 12.24 -2.32
N ALA A 358 -12.47 10.92 -2.35
CA ALA A 358 -11.20 10.27 -2.69
C ALA A 358 -10.69 10.71 -4.08
N TYR A 359 -11.56 10.75 -5.09
CA TYR A 359 -11.18 11.24 -6.42
C TYR A 359 -10.97 12.76 -6.46
N ALA A 360 -11.72 13.55 -5.68
CA ALA A 360 -11.46 14.98 -5.54
C ALA A 360 -10.08 15.27 -4.93
N LYS A 361 -9.65 14.46 -3.94
CA LYS A 361 -8.29 14.52 -3.39
C LYS A 361 -7.21 14.18 -4.44
N LEU A 362 -7.45 13.17 -5.30
CA LEU A 362 -6.54 12.86 -6.40
C LEU A 362 -6.47 13.99 -7.43
N THR A 363 -7.56 14.70 -7.68
CA THR A 363 -7.57 15.91 -8.51
C THR A 363 -6.73 17.02 -7.89
N ALA A 364 -6.92 17.31 -6.59
CA ALA A 364 -6.13 18.30 -5.86
C ALA A 364 -4.63 17.95 -5.83
N LEU A 365 -4.29 16.63 -5.71
CA LEU A 365 -2.93 16.12 -5.82
C LEU A 365 -2.31 16.47 -7.18
N SER A 366 -3.05 16.21 -8.27
CA SER A 366 -2.59 16.49 -9.63
C SER A 366 -2.41 17.98 -9.90
N GLU A 367 -3.36 18.81 -9.46
CA GLU A 367 -3.28 20.28 -9.57
C GLU A 367 -2.07 20.83 -8.79
N GLY A 368 -1.86 20.35 -7.56
CA GLY A 368 -0.70 20.71 -6.75
C GLY A 368 0.63 20.30 -7.36
N ALA A 369 0.69 19.11 -7.97
CA ALA A 369 1.88 18.66 -8.70
C ALA A 369 2.16 19.55 -9.93
N GLN A 370 1.13 20.02 -10.62
CA GLN A 370 1.27 20.98 -11.72
C GLN A 370 1.79 22.34 -11.22
N LEU A 371 1.29 22.83 -10.07
CA LEU A 371 1.76 24.07 -9.44
C LEU A 371 3.22 23.97 -9.00
N ALA A 372 3.60 22.84 -8.38
CA ALA A 372 4.98 22.59 -7.97
C ALA A 372 5.95 22.45 -9.15
N SER A 373 5.45 22.01 -10.30
CA SER A 373 6.25 21.79 -11.52
C SER A 373 6.58 23.08 -12.26
N LYS A 374 5.84 24.16 -12.03
CA LYS A 374 6.15 25.47 -12.61
C LYS A 374 7.36 26.03 -11.88
N ALA A 375 8.39 26.44 -12.62
CA ALA A 375 9.51 27.17 -12.04
C ALA A 375 8.93 28.38 -11.30
N GLU A 376 9.36 28.62 -10.07
CA GLU A 376 9.13 29.91 -9.44
C GLU A 376 9.77 30.96 -10.37
N GLY A 377 8.92 31.75 -11.04
CA GLY A 377 9.38 32.82 -11.88
C GLY A 377 10.23 33.76 -11.01
N GLY A 378 11.54 33.83 -11.34
CA GLY A 378 12.45 34.72 -10.73
C GLY A 378 12.04 36.22 -10.91
#